data_38c6f084837ab3580e21ffa3a5a9a89d
#
_entry.id   38c6f084837ab3580e21ffa3a5a9a89d
#
_cell.length_a   1.000
_cell.length_b   1.000
_cell.length_c   1.000
_cell.angle_alpha   90.00
_cell.angle_beta   90.00
_cell.angle_gamma   90.00
#
_symmetry.space_group_name_H-M   'P 1'
#
loop_
_entity.id
_entity.type
_entity.pdbx_description
1 polymer ?
#
loop_
_entity_poly.entity_id
_entity_poly.type
_entity_poly.pdbx_seq_one_letter_code
_entity_poly.pdbx_strand_id
1 'polypeptide(L)'
;MLIREITDVIERFAPLAWQESYDNAGLIVGRPDDEVRKALLAVDVTDEVMAEAEREGCDLIITHHPIVFHALKRFNSADQVQRCVERAIRSGIALYACHTNLDSAPEGMSWRLAEMLGVADLRVLQPSAADAKVGFGVVGELPGAVATVEFMRHIQRTLGVRVVRHSDIASPEVRRVAVCTGAGASMIGEARRCLLYTCPSPRDQRQ
;
A
#
# COMPACT_ATOMS: atom_id res chain seq x y z
N MET A 1 8.28 -0.77 24.63
CA MET A 1 6.86 -0.71 24.26
C MET A 1 6.39 -2.13 23.98
N LEU A 2 5.12 -2.41 24.17
CA LEU A 2 4.56 -3.72 23.76
C LEU A 2 4.10 -3.62 22.27
N ILE A 3 4.08 -4.77 21.58
CA ILE A 3 3.60 -4.83 20.20
C ILE A 3 2.21 -4.22 20.08
N ARG A 4 1.27 -4.59 20.99
CA ARG A 4 -0.09 -4.03 20.97
C ARG A 4 -0.14 -2.51 21.08
N GLU A 5 0.77 -1.88 21.82
CA GLU A 5 0.80 -0.42 21.95
C GLU A 5 1.17 0.25 20.62
N ILE A 6 2.03 -0.40 19.83
CA ILE A 6 2.44 0.07 18.50
C ILE A 6 1.30 -0.19 17.49
N THR A 7 0.75 -1.42 17.48
CA THR A 7 -0.32 -1.78 16.54
C THR A 7 -1.59 -1.00 16.79
N ASP A 8 -1.95 -0.70 18.05
CA ASP A 8 -3.08 0.15 18.41
C ASP A 8 -2.95 1.59 17.83
N VAL A 9 -1.73 2.12 17.72
CA VAL A 9 -1.51 3.41 17.06
C VAL A 9 -1.78 3.32 15.56
N ILE A 10 -1.27 2.28 14.92
CA ILE A 10 -1.47 2.03 13.48
C ILE A 10 -2.96 1.79 13.19
N GLU A 11 -3.61 0.96 14.01
CA GLU A 11 -5.00 0.57 13.81
C GLU A 11 -6.01 1.66 14.16
N ARG A 12 -5.63 2.66 14.95
CA ARG A 12 -6.43 3.89 15.09
C ARG A 12 -6.45 4.73 13.83
N PHE A 13 -5.35 4.73 13.05
CA PHE A 13 -5.27 5.42 11.77
C PHE A 13 -5.89 4.59 10.63
N ALA A 14 -5.60 3.30 10.59
CA ALA A 14 -6.03 2.36 9.56
C ALA A 14 -6.58 1.06 10.21
N PRO A 15 -7.81 1.07 10.75
CA PRO A 15 -8.43 -0.08 11.37
C PRO A 15 -8.41 -1.33 10.50
N LEU A 16 -8.12 -2.49 11.09
CA LEU A 16 -8.12 -3.77 10.36
C LEU A 16 -9.49 -4.10 9.72
N ALA A 17 -10.58 -3.54 10.27
CA ALA A 17 -11.92 -3.68 9.69
C ALA A 17 -12.07 -3.07 8.29
N TRP A 18 -11.12 -2.23 7.86
CA TRP A 18 -11.11 -1.61 6.53
C TRP A 18 -10.34 -2.42 5.48
N GLN A 19 -9.74 -3.55 5.89
CA GLN A 19 -9.07 -4.44 4.93
C GLN A 19 -10.09 -5.16 4.04
N GLU A 20 -9.64 -5.53 2.84
CA GLU A 20 -10.41 -6.36 1.93
C GLU A 20 -10.62 -7.78 2.50
N SER A 21 -11.73 -8.42 2.15
CA SER A 21 -12.08 -9.75 2.66
C SER A 21 -11.09 -10.87 2.31
N TYR A 22 -10.26 -10.67 1.32
CA TYR A 22 -9.21 -11.60 0.90
C TYR A 22 -7.85 -11.29 1.52
N ASP A 23 -7.73 -10.19 2.28
CA ASP A 23 -6.47 -9.71 2.83
C ASP A 23 -6.10 -10.40 4.15
N ASN A 24 -4.86 -10.21 4.58
CA ASN A 24 -4.31 -10.72 5.83
C ASN A 24 -3.44 -9.64 6.53
N ALA A 25 -3.98 -8.44 6.68
CA ALA A 25 -3.32 -7.38 7.45
C ALA A 25 -3.39 -7.66 8.97
N GLY A 26 -2.46 -7.08 9.71
CA GLY A 26 -2.36 -7.21 11.17
C GLY A 26 -1.10 -7.94 11.63
N LEU A 27 -1.12 -8.41 12.88
CA LEU A 27 -0.01 -9.18 13.47
C LEU A 27 -0.02 -10.61 12.93
N ILE A 28 1.00 -10.95 12.12
CA ILE A 28 1.09 -12.25 11.44
C ILE A 28 1.95 -13.24 12.26
N VAL A 29 3.05 -12.75 12.86
CA VAL A 29 3.97 -13.51 13.70
C VAL A 29 4.27 -12.70 14.95
N GLY A 30 4.29 -13.35 16.12
CA GLY A 30 4.59 -12.71 17.41
C GLY A 30 3.37 -12.69 18.33
N ARG A 31 3.54 -12.11 19.51
CA ARG A 31 2.51 -11.98 20.54
C ARG A 31 2.27 -10.50 20.83
N PRO A 32 1.03 -10.06 21.03
CA PRO A 32 0.72 -8.66 21.33
C PRO A 32 1.46 -8.10 22.57
N ASP A 33 1.81 -8.98 23.51
CA ASP A 33 2.45 -8.62 24.77
C ASP A 33 3.99 -8.68 24.74
N ASP A 34 4.60 -9.05 23.60
CA ASP A 34 6.05 -9.04 23.46
C ASP A 34 6.60 -7.61 23.43
N GLU A 35 7.77 -7.41 24.02
CA GLU A 35 8.43 -6.11 24.08
C GLU A 35 9.13 -5.76 22.77
N VAL A 36 9.02 -4.51 22.36
CA VAL A 36 9.69 -3.94 21.18
C VAL A 36 10.55 -2.76 21.61
N ARG A 37 11.84 -2.84 21.31
CA ARG A 37 12.84 -1.78 21.49
C ARG A 37 13.19 -1.13 20.16
N LYS A 38 13.21 -1.94 19.09
CA LYS A 38 13.57 -1.48 17.74
C LYS A 38 12.67 -2.16 16.71
N ALA A 39 12.12 -1.37 15.79
CA ALA A 39 11.32 -1.85 14.67
C ALA A 39 12.00 -1.48 13.34
N LEU A 40 11.89 -2.38 12.35
CA LEU A 40 12.28 -2.15 10.96
C LEU A 40 11.01 -1.92 10.12
N LEU A 41 11.04 -0.90 9.26
CA LEU A 41 9.99 -0.61 8.29
C LEU A 41 10.44 -1.06 6.90
N ALA A 42 9.62 -1.82 6.22
CA ALA A 42 9.88 -2.29 4.86
C ALA A 42 8.60 -2.37 4.04
N VAL A 43 8.70 -2.55 2.73
CA VAL A 43 7.54 -2.82 1.88
C VAL A 43 7.15 -4.31 1.94
N ASP A 44 8.16 -5.17 1.87
CA ASP A 44 8.02 -6.63 1.86
C ASP A 44 8.94 -7.26 2.91
N VAL A 45 8.58 -8.44 3.42
CA VAL A 45 9.52 -9.29 4.16
C VAL A 45 10.24 -10.20 3.17
N THR A 46 11.56 -10.00 3.05
CA THR A 46 12.44 -10.84 2.22
C THR A 46 13.53 -11.48 3.06
N ASP A 47 14.31 -12.43 2.49
CA ASP A 47 15.46 -13.02 3.17
C ASP A 47 16.48 -11.93 3.58
N GLU A 48 16.64 -10.86 2.76
CA GLU A 48 17.53 -9.72 3.02
C GLU A 48 16.99 -8.83 4.15
N VAL A 49 15.70 -8.53 4.15
CA VAL A 49 15.03 -7.74 5.20
C VAL A 49 15.10 -8.47 6.54
N MET A 50 14.92 -9.80 6.55
CA MET A 50 15.13 -10.62 7.75
C MET A 50 16.58 -10.55 8.24
N ALA A 51 17.56 -10.65 7.33
CA ALA A 51 18.97 -10.53 7.69
C ALA A 51 19.33 -9.15 8.25
N GLU A 52 18.73 -8.10 7.71
CA GLU A 52 18.88 -6.74 8.22
C GLU A 52 18.30 -6.59 9.62
N ALA A 53 17.07 -7.06 9.83
CA ALA A 53 16.40 -7.00 11.13
C ALA A 53 17.21 -7.70 12.23
N GLU A 54 17.74 -8.89 11.94
CA GLU A 54 18.60 -9.64 12.88
C GLU A 54 19.91 -8.90 13.17
N ARG A 55 20.60 -8.40 12.14
CA ARG A 55 21.84 -7.65 12.29
C ARG A 55 21.65 -6.40 13.13
N GLU A 56 20.53 -5.71 12.92
CA GLU A 56 20.19 -4.48 13.61
C GLU A 56 19.55 -4.70 14.99
N GLY A 57 19.26 -5.95 15.38
CA GLY A 57 18.62 -6.31 16.64
C GLY A 57 17.18 -5.78 16.75
N CYS A 58 16.43 -5.88 15.66
CA CYS A 58 15.01 -5.49 15.65
C CYS A 58 14.15 -6.59 16.26
N ASP A 59 13.14 -6.18 17.02
CA ASP A 59 12.15 -7.06 17.64
C ASP A 59 10.86 -7.17 16.81
N LEU A 60 10.64 -6.22 15.88
CA LEU A 60 9.44 -6.12 15.05
C LEU A 60 9.81 -5.67 13.62
N ILE A 61 9.17 -6.27 12.62
CA ILE A 61 9.15 -5.76 11.25
C ILE A 61 7.73 -5.35 10.91
N ILE A 62 7.55 -4.11 10.47
CA ILE A 62 6.27 -3.58 9.98
C ILE A 62 6.37 -3.44 8.48
N THR A 63 5.48 -4.09 7.74
CA THR A 63 5.46 -4.05 6.27
C THR A 63 4.14 -3.55 5.72
N HIS A 64 4.16 -3.16 4.45
CA HIS A 64 2.92 -2.93 3.70
C HIS A 64 2.31 -4.28 3.29
N HIS A 65 3.06 -5.11 2.59
CA HIS A 65 2.55 -6.40 2.13
C HIS A 65 2.62 -7.47 3.23
N PRO A 66 1.52 -8.23 3.47
CA PRO A 66 1.54 -9.37 4.37
C PRO A 66 2.37 -10.51 3.77
N ILE A 67 3.38 -10.98 4.50
CA ILE A 67 4.22 -12.08 4.02
C ILE A 67 3.42 -13.37 3.82
N VAL A 68 2.44 -13.62 4.68
CA VAL A 68 1.51 -14.75 4.55
C VAL A 68 0.21 -14.21 3.96
N PHE A 69 0.14 -14.12 2.63
CA PHE A 69 -1.09 -13.70 1.93
C PHE A 69 -2.07 -14.86 1.73
N HIS A 70 -1.55 -16.04 1.43
CA HIS A 70 -2.33 -17.28 1.32
C HIS A 70 -2.04 -18.20 2.48
N ALA A 71 -3.05 -18.93 2.96
CA ALA A 71 -2.92 -19.87 4.08
C ALA A 71 -1.83 -20.93 3.82
N LEU A 72 -0.89 -21.05 4.74
CA LEU A 72 0.19 -22.02 4.68
C LEU A 72 -0.26 -23.33 5.36
N LYS A 73 -0.04 -24.46 4.69
CA LYS A 73 -0.32 -25.80 5.23
C LYS A 73 0.91 -26.48 5.84
N ARG A 74 2.10 -25.97 5.56
CA ARG A 74 3.38 -26.57 5.97
C ARG A 74 4.42 -25.48 6.20
N PHE A 75 5.36 -25.75 7.09
CA PHE A 75 6.54 -24.96 7.36
C PHE A 75 7.75 -25.88 7.26
N ASN A 76 8.36 -25.95 6.09
CA ASN A 76 9.50 -26.81 5.77
C ASN A 76 10.53 -26.09 4.89
N SER A 77 10.57 -24.77 4.98
CA SER A 77 11.51 -23.90 4.24
C SER A 77 11.46 -24.06 2.72
N ALA A 78 10.37 -24.56 2.15
CA ALA A 78 10.27 -24.87 0.71
C ALA A 78 10.31 -23.61 -0.17
N ASP A 79 9.85 -22.48 0.32
CA ASP A 79 9.84 -21.19 -0.37
C ASP A 79 10.29 -20.05 0.56
N GLN A 80 10.42 -18.86 -0.01
CA GLN A 80 10.84 -17.67 0.73
C GLN A 80 9.89 -17.32 1.88
N VAL A 81 8.58 -17.44 1.67
CA VAL A 81 7.58 -17.13 2.69
C VAL A 81 7.78 -18.00 3.92
N GLN A 82 7.90 -19.32 3.71
CA GLN A 82 8.12 -20.28 4.79
C GLN A 82 9.45 -20.04 5.50
N ARG A 83 10.54 -19.79 4.76
CA ARG A 83 11.86 -19.48 5.36
C ARG A 83 11.82 -18.23 6.22
N CYS A 84 11.22 -17.14 5.72
CA CYS A 84 11.13 -15.89 6.49
C CYS A 84 10.28 -16.05 7.74
N VAL A 85 9.13 -16.73 7.66
CA VAL A 85 8.26 -17.00 8.82
C VAL A 85 8.98 -17.89 9.85
N GLU A 86 9.63 -18.99 9.43
CA GLU A 86 10.43 -19.83 10.34
C GLU A 86 11.54 -19.02 11.02
N ARG A 87 12.24 -18.21 10.24
CA ARG A 87 13.33 -17.36 10.73
C ARG A 87 12.82 -16.32 11.73
N ALA A 88 11.71 -15.65 11.44
CA ALA A 88 11.08 -14.70 12.34
C ALA A 88 10.73 -15.34 13.69
N ILE A 89 10.10 -16.52 13.67
CA ILE A 89 9.73 -17.27 14.88
C ILE A 89 10.99 -17.67 15.68
N ARG A 90 12.04 -18.17 15.00
CA ARG A 90 13.28 -18.60 15.68
C ARG A 90 14.06 -17.43 16.26
N SER A 91 14.09 -16.28 15.58
CA SER A 91 14.81 -15.08 16.01
C SER A 91 14.00 -14.23 17.00
N GLY A 92 12.72 -14.58 17.27
CA GLY A 92 11.84 -13.82 18.15
C GLY A 92 11.47 -12.45 17.55
N ILE A 93 11.44 -12.32 16.21
CA ILE A 93 11.07 -11.10 15.51
C ILE A 93 9.59 -11.19 15.13
N ALA A 94 8.79 -10.23 15.58
CA ALA A 94 7.39 -10.14 15.19
C ALA A 94 7.22 -9.56 13.77
N LEU A 95 6.18 -9.99 13.06
CA LEU A 95 5.83 -9.49 11.73
C LEU A 95 4.41 -8.92 11.74
N TYR A 96 4.28 -7.65 11.38
CA TYR A 96 3.01 -6.94 11.26
C TYR A 96 2.86 -6.38 9.85
N ALA A 97 1.68 -6.52 9.25
CA ALA A 97 1.37 -5.95 7.94
C ALA A 97 0.25 -4.90 8.02
N CYS A 98 0.44 -3.79 7.32
CA CYS A 98 -0.54 -2.73 7.15
C CYS A 98 -0.78 -2.56 5.65
N HIS A 99 -1.78 -3.27 5.10
CA HIS A 99 -1.96 -3.48 3.67
C HIS A 99 -3.21 -2.75 3.14
N THR A 100 -4.24 -3.47 2.73
CA THR A 100 -5.43 -2.85 2.14
C THR A 100 -6.22 -1.97 3.12
N ASN A 101 -6.08 -2.19 4.42
CA ASN A 101 -6.61 -1.29 5.44
C ASN A 101 -5.95 0.11 5.37
N LEU A 102 -4.64 0.18 5.11
CA LEU A 102 -3.91 1.44 4.91
C LEU A 102 -4.24 2.08 3.56
N ASP A 103 -4.40 1.26 2.50
CA ASP A 103 -4.82 1.75 1.18
C ASP A 103 -6.22 2.38 1.22
N SER A 104 -7.11 1.84 2.07
CA SER A 104 -8.49 2.31 2.24
C SER A 104 -8.62 3.49 3.19
N ALA A 105 -7.59 3.76 4.00
CA ALA A 105 -7.65 4.80 5.02
C ALA A 105 -7.71 6.22 4.42
N PRO A 106 -8.51 7.12 4.99
CA PRO A 106 -8.38 8.54 4.73
C PRO A 106 -6.94 9.00 5.03
N GLU A 107 -6.39 9.87 4.18
CA GLU A 107 -5.00 10.32 4.25
C GLU A 107 -3.95 9.19 4.12
N GLY A 108 -4.37 8.00 3.67
CA GLY A 108 -3.51 6.85 3.39
C GLY A 108 -2.71 7.00 2.10
N MET A 109 -2.26 5.86 1.54
CA MET A 109 -1.29 5.82 0.44
C MET A 109 -1.74 6.57 -0.82
N SER A 110 -2.98 6.36 -1.28
CA SER A 110 -3.50 7.00 -2.49
C SER A 110 -3.66 8.51 -2.31
N TRP A 111 -4.03 8.96 -1.11
CA TRP A 111 -4.13 10.38 -0.75
C TRP A 111 -2.76 11.05 -0.83
N ARG A 112 -1.74 10.46 -0.19
CA ARG A 112 -0.36 10.97 -0.20
C ARG A 112 0.20 11.05 -1.61
N LEU A 113 -0.04 10.02 -2.44
CA LEU A 113 0.41 10.03 -3.82
C LEU A 113 -0.27 11.16 -4.63
N ALA A 114 -1.58 11.35 -4.45
CA ALA A 114 -2.31 12.42 -5.12
C ALA A 114 -1.80 13.82 -4.70
N GLU A 115 -1.57 14.03 -3.41
CA GLU A 115 -0.97 15.27 -2.88
C GLU A 115 0.43 15.54 -3.47
N MET A 116 1.29 14.52 -3.55
CA MET A 116 2.61 14.63 -4.16
C MET A 116 2.53 15.03 -5.64
N LEU A 117 1.47 14.65 -6.33
CA LEU A 117 1.20 14.99 -7.71
C LEU A 117 0.52 16.37 -7.88
N GLY A 118 0.25 17.07 -6.78
CA GLY A 118 -0.39 18.40 -6.80
C GLY A 118 -1.90 18.35 -7.06
N VAL A 119 -2.53 17.19 -6.81
CA VAL A 119 -3.98 17.03 -6.93
C VAL A 119 -4.64 17.49 -5.63
N ALA A 120 -5.61 18.38 -5.73
CA ALA A 120 -6.37 18.94 -4.61
C ALA A 120 -7.84 18.48 -4.62
N ASP A 121 -8.61 18.91 -3.63
CA ASP A 121 -10.05 18.62 -3.50
C ASP A 121 -10.34 17.11 -3.56
N LEU A 122 -9.51 16.34 -2.84
CA LEU A 122 -9.52 14.90 -2.87
C LEU A 122 -10.79 14.31 -2.26
N ARG A 123 -11.33 13.30 -2.90
CA ARG A 123 -12.39 12.42 -2.38
C ARG A 123 -12.11 10.99 -2.77
N VAL A 124 -12.66 10.05 -2.02
CA VAL A 124 -12.51 8.62 -2.32
C VAL A 124 -13.11 8.31 -3.70
N LEU A 125 -12.38 7.54 -4.50
CA LEU A 125 -12.81 7.13 -5.84
C LEU A 125 -13.86 6.01 -5.78
N GLN A 126 -13.61 4.98 -4.97
CA GLN A 126 -14.53 3.89 -4.70
C GLN A 126 -14.80 3.79 -3.18
N PRO A 127 -15.83 4.46 -2.68
CA PRO A 127 -16.18 4.41 -1.27
C PRO A 127 -16.60 3.02 -0.82
N SER A 128 -16.29 2.68 0.44
CA SER A 128 -16.84 1.51 1.08
C SER A 128 -18.34 1.66 1.32
N ALA A 129 -19.06 0.54 1.44
CA ALA A 129 -20.50 0.56 1.72
C ALA A 129 -20.81 1.11 3.12
N ALA A 130 -19.87 1.01 4.06
CA ALA A 130 -20.06 1.39 5.45
C ALA A 130 -19.72 2.87 5.73
N ASP A 131 -18.74 3.43 5.02
CA ASP A 131 -18.29 4.81 5.22
C ASP A 131 -17.76 5.39 3.89
N ALA A 132 -18.37 6.49 3.45
CA ALA A 132 -18.00 7.18 2.22
C ALA A 132 -16.58 7.83 2.27
N LYS A 133 -16.00 7.97 3.45
CA LYS A 133 -14.64 8.50 3.63
C LYS A 133 -13.57 7.42 3.54
N VAL A 134 -13.95 6.17 3.60
CA VAL A 134 -13.08 4.99 3.56
C VAL A 134 -13.26 4.29 2.22
N GLY A 135 -12.19 3.85 1.58
CA GLY A 135 -12.27 3.09 0.34
C GLY A 135 -11.06 3.29 -0.57
N PHE A 136 -11.12 2.69 -1.75
CA PHE A 136 -9.97 2.59 -2.65
C PHE A 136 -9.85 3.77 -3.61
N GLY A 137 -8.59 4.19 -3.78
CA GLY A 137 -8.23 5.27 -4.68
C GLY A 137 -8.84 6.61 -4.28
N VAL A 138 -8.36 7.64 -4.90
CA VAL A 138 -8.83 9.02 -4.73
C VAL A 138 -9.02 9.70 -6.07
N VAL A 139 -9.88 10.69 -6.10
CA VAL A 139 -10.06 11.58 -7.25
C VAL A 139 -10.07 13.01 -6.77
N GLY A 140 -9.44 13.89 -7.55
CA GLY A 140 -9.38 15.31 -7.27
C GLY A 140 -9.07 16.13 -8.52
N GLU A 141 -8.73 17.38 -8.34
CA GLU A 141 -8.46 18.31 -9.44
C GLU A 141 -7.07 18.94 -9.30
N LEU A 142 -6.43 19.16 -10.44
CA LEU A 142 -5.27 20.03 -10.54
C LEU A 142 -5.75 21.50 -10.48
N PRO A 143 -4.91 22.44 -9.99
CA PRO A 143 -5.27 23.85 -9.92
C PRO A 143 -5.71 24.47 -11.25
N GLY A 144 -5.28 23.88 -12.35
CA GLY A 144 -5.64 24.27 -13.72
C GLY A 144 -5.49 23.10 -14.68
N ALA A 145 -5.99 23.24 -15.91
CA ALA A 145 -5.74 22.28 -16.97
C ALA A 145 -4.26 22.30 -17.34
N VAL A 146 -3.66 21.10 -17.48
CA VAL A 146 -2.24 20.91 -17.82
C VAL A 146 -2.16 19.98 -19.03
N ALA A 147 -1.24 20.25 -19.96
CA ALA A 147 -1.02 19.34 -21.08
C ALA A 147 -0.71 17.91 -20.55
N THR A 148 -1.40 16.90 -21.10
CA THR A 148 -1.30 15.52 -20.64
C THR A 148 0.15 15.01 -20.62
N VAL A 149 0.94 15.36 -21.64
CA VAL A 149 2.36 14.97 -21.70
C VAL A 149 3.17 15.65 -20.59
N GLU A 150 2.87 16.89 -20.24
CA GLU A 150 3.57 17.61 -19.17
C GLU A 150 3.20 17.01 -17.80
N PHE A 151 1.95 16.62 -17.60
CA PHE A 151 1.55 15.91 -16.38
C PHE A 151 2.27 14.56 -16.26
N MET A 152 2.40 13.79 -17.33
CA MET A 152 3.20 12.55 -17.32
C MET A 152 4.67 12.79 -16.95
N ARG A 153 5.27 13.87 -17.47
CA ARG A 153 6.63 14.28 -17.07
C ARG A 153 6.71 14.71 -15.61
N HIS A 154 5.66 15.37 -15.11
CA HIS A 154 5.55 15.71 -13.70
C HIS A 154 5.52 14.44 -12.83
N ILE A 155 4.70 13.43 -13.18
CA ILE A 155 4.68 12.12 -12.52
C ILE A 155 6.09 11.50 -12.50
N GLN A 156 6.78 11.47 -13.64
CA GLN A 156 8.14 10.92 -13.71
C GLN A 156 9.10 11.61 -12.74
N ARG A 157 9.09 12.93 -12.69
CA ARG A 157 9.97 13.71 -11.80
C ARG A 157 9.62 13.51 -10.34
N THR A 158 8.33 13.58 -10.00
CA THR A 158 7.84 13.46 -8.63
C THR A 158 8.13 12.08 -8.03
N LEU A 159 7.97 11.02 -8.83
CA LEU A 159 8.18 9.65 -8.37
C LEU A 159 9.62 9.13 -8.61
N GLY A 160 10.48 9.91 -9.25
CA GLY A 160 11.85 9.50 -9.57
C GLY A 160 11.93 8.31 -10.53
N VAL A 161 10.90 8.06 -11.35
CA VAL A 161 10.83 6.92 -12.26
C VAL A 161 11.31 7.31 -13.66
N ARG A 162 12.05 6.40 -14.33
CA ARG A 162 12.55 6.65 -15.68
C ARG A 162 11.51 6.43 -16.77
N VAL A 163 10.49 5.61 -16.50
CA VAL A 163 9.48 5.23 -17.48
C VAL A 163 8.10 5.30 -16.84
N VAL A 164 7.16 5.97 -17.53
CA VAL A 164 5.72 5.91 -17.26
C VAL A 164 5.07 5.20 -18.44
N ARG A 165 4.30 4.16 -18.17
CA ARG A 165 3.48 3.48 -19.18
C ARG A 165 2.11 4.15 -19.24
N HIS A 166 1.60 4.33 -20.45
CA HIS A 166 0.29 4.95 -20.66
C HIS A 166 -0.43 4.29 -21.84
N SER A 167 -1.76 4.41 -21.84
CA SER A 167 -2.59 4.14 -23.02
C SER A 167 -2.48 5.26 -24.04
N ASP A 168 -3.16 5.15 -25.15
CA ASP A 168 -3.29 6.27 -26.08
C ASP A 168 -3.84 7.51 -25.38
N ILE A 169 -3.28 8.66 -25.72
CA ILE A 169 -3.68 9.94 -25.15
C ILE A 169 -5.00 10.36 -25.81
N ALA A 170 -6.09 10.23 -25.06
CA ALA A 170 -7.42 10.57 -25.54
C ALA A 170 -7.77 12.07 -25.37
N SER A 171 -7.05 12.79 -24.49
CA SER A 171 -7.22 14.23 -24.30
C SER A 171 -5.87 14.93 -24.29
N PRO A 172 -5.75 16.09 -24.98
CA PRO A 172 -4.52 16.87 -24.95
C PRO A 172 -4.22 17.48 -23.58
N GLU A 173 -5.24 17.67 -22.74
CA GLU A 173 -5.14 18.27 -21.41
C GLU A 173 -5.83 17.44 -20.35
N VAL A 174 -5.34 17.52 -19.11
CA VAL A 174 -5.89 16.90 -17.93
C VAL A 174 -6.07 17.96 -16.83
N ARG A 175 -7.21 17.90 -16.13
CA ARG A 175 -7.50 18.71 -14.94
C ARG A 175 -7.93 17.82 -13.79
N ARG A 176 -8.79 16.84 -14.05
CA ARG A 176 -9.28 15.89 -13.04
C ARG A 176 -8.46 14.61 -13.09
N VAL A 177 -8.00 14.16 -11.95
CA VAL A 177 -7.08 13.03 -11.83
C VAL A 177 -7.62 12.03 -10.82
N ALA A 178 -7.63 10.76 -11.19
CA ALA A 178 -7.83 9.66 -10.26
C ALA A 178 -6.49 8.96 -9.99
N VAL A 179 -6.24 8.64 -8.73
CA VAL A 179 -5.02 7.99 -8.26
C VAL A 179 -5.40 6.76 -7.43
N CYS A 180 -4.76 5.64 -7.72
CA CYS A 180 -4.87 4.43 -6.93
C CYS A 180 -3.49 3.82 -6.75
N THR A 181 -3.13 3.47 -5.51
CA THR A 181 -1.93 2.70 -5.20
C THR A 181 -2.19 1.20 -5.38
N GLY A 182 -1.13 0.40 -5.52
CA GLY A 182 -1.25 -1.04 -5.76
C GLY A 182 -1.73 -1.41 -7.17
N ALA A 183 -2.48 -2.50 -7.29
CA ALA A 183 -3.02 -3.00 -8.55
C ALA A 183 -4.34 -2.29 -8.89
N GLY A 184 -4.26 -1.10 -9.49
CA GLY A 184 -5.39 -0.22 -9.75
C GLY A 184 -6.31 -0.62 -10.91
N ALA A 185 -6.08 -1.76 -11.59
CA ALA A 185 -6.86 -2.16 -12.78
C ALA A 185 -8.37 -2.27 -12.51
N SER A 186 -8.76 -2.75 -11.34
CA SER A 186 -10.17 -2.82 -10.91
C SER A 186 -10.84 -1.45 -10.83
N MET A 187 -10.06 -0.38 -10.60
CA MET A 187 -10.58 1.00 -10.46
C MET A 187 -10.82 1.70 -11.79
N ILE A 188 -10.38 1.13 -12.93
CA ILE A 188 -10.52 1.76 -14.25
C ILE A 188 -12.00 2.07 -14.57
N GLY A 189 -12.91 1.17 -14.20
CA GLY A 189 -14.36 1.37 -14.42
C GLY A 189 -14.89 2.58 -13.65
N GLU A 190 -14.52 2.72 -12.39
CA GLU A 190 -14.91 3.86 -11.54
C GLU A 190 -14.30 5.17 -12.06
N ALA A 191 -13.01 5.13 -12.39
CA ALA A 191 -12.32 6.30 -12.94
C ALA A 191 -12.97 6.79 -14.24
N ARG A 192 -13.37 5.87 -15.13
CA ARG A 192 -14.10 6.23 -16.38
C ARG A 192 -15.48 6.82 -16.10
N ARG A 193 -16.22 6.30 -15.13
CA ARG A 193 -17.53 6.87 -14.72
C ARG A 193 -17.40 8.31 -14.25
N CYS A 194 -16.28 8.62 -13.59
CA CYS A 194 -15.97 9.99 -13.20
C CYS A 194 -15.44 10.87 -14.37
N LEU A 195 -15.43 10.38 -15.61
CA LEU A 195 -14.86 11.04 -16.79
C LEU A 195 -13.36 11.37 -16.59
N LEU A 196 -12.62 10.44 -16.03
CA LEU A 196 -11.21 10.62 -15.71
C LEU A 196 -10.33 9.72 -16.57
N TYR A 197 -9.10 10.19 -16.81
CA TYR A 197 -8.03 9.37 -17.35
C TYR A 197 -7.22 8.80 -16.19
N THR A 198 -7.11 7.47 -16.13
CA THR A 198 -6.32 6.80 -15.10
C THR A 198 -4.87 6.68 -15.55
N CYS A 199 -3.94 6.82 -14.60
CA CYS A 199 -2.56 6.41 -14.79
C CYS A 199 -2.47 4.91 -14.38
N PRO A 200 -2.22 3.98 -15.33
CA PRO A 200 -2.09 2.56 -14.98
C PRO A 200 -0.85 2.32 -14.15
N SER A 201 -0.99 1.53 -13.08
CA SER A 201 0.15 1.09 -12.28
C SER A 201 1.05 0.13 -13.06
N PRO A 202 2.39 0.20 -12.91
CA PRO A 202 3.31 -0.76 -13.52
C PRO A 202 3.08 -2.22 -13.10
N ARG A 203 2.33 -2.47 -12.00
CA ARG A 203 2.01 -3.81 -11.51
C ARG A 203 0.87 -4.50 -12.28
N ASP A 204 0.03 -3.74 -12.97
CA ASP A 204 -1.13 -4.28 -13.70
C ASP A 204 -0.77 -5.14 -14.92
N GLN A 205 0.51 -5.31 -15.22
CA GLN A 205 1.00 -6.06 -16.40
C GLN A 205 1.63 -7.41 -16.04
N ARG A 206 1.50 -7.88 -14.81
CA ARG A 206 1.95 -9.22 -14.41
C ARG A 206 0.74 -10.17 -14.27
N GLN A 207 -0.01 -10.32 -15.30
CA GLN A 207 -0.92 -11.47 -15.50
C GLN A 207 -0.50 -12.25 -16.71
#